data_fe021714217553f5c6bf93a396251660
#
_entry.id   fe021714217553f5c6bf93a396251660
#
_cell.length_a   1.000
_cell.length_b   1.000
_cell.length_c   1.000
_cell.angle_alpha   90.00
_cell.angle_beta   90.00
_cell.angle_gamma   90.00
#
_symmetry.space_group_name_H-M   'P 1'
#
loop_
_entity.id
_entity.type
_entity.pdbx_description
1 polymer ?
#
loop_
_entity_poly.entity_id
_entity_poly.type
_entity_poly.pdbx_seq_one_letter_code
_entity_poly.pdbx_strand_id
1 'polypeptide(L)'
;LGTCAGLILLSNQTLLGINTLELLDCEVERNSYGRQNQSFEGLVTFETFTDMYCFIRAPKITSISGNTEVIAKLDEEIVGVKSNNIVGLTFHPELTNDNNYLNWLDDFILKGSHVRTL
;
A
#
# COMPACT_ATOMS: atom_id res chain seq x y z
N LEU A 1 2.71 -8.47 -3.48
CA LEU A 1 2.31 -7.60 -2.39
C LEU A 1 3.52 -6.91 -1.78
N GLY A 2 3.52 -5.60 -1.80
CA GLY A 2 4.57 -4.81 -1.16
C GLY A 2 3.96 -3.90 -0.09
N THR A 3 4.49 -3.94 1.12
CA THR A 3 4.09 -3.06 2.21
C THR A 3 5.25 -2.17 2.60
N CYS A 4 5.00 -0.89 2.86
CA CYS A 4 6.02 0.09 3.24
C CYS A 4 7.23 0.10 2.29
N ALA A 5 8.37 -0.41 2.71
CA ALA A 5 9.57 -0.49 1.87
C ALA A 5 9.32 -1.32 0.61
N GLY A 6 8.52 -2.38 0.71
CA GLY A 6 8.13 -3.19 -0.44
C GLY A 6 7.30 -2.39 -1.45
N LEU A 7 6.42 -1.52 -0.98
CA LEU A 7 5.70 -0.60 -1.87
C LEU A 7 6.67 0.32 -2.61
N ILE A 8 7.65 0.88 -1.92
CA ILE A 8 8.65 1.75 -2.55
C ILE A 8 9.36 1.01 -3.67
N LEU A 9 9.74 -0.25 -3.45
CA LEU A 9 10.39 -1.07 -4.47
C LEU A 9 9.51 -1.32 -5.69
N LEU A 10 8.19 -1.43 -5.50
CA LEU A 10 7.25 -1.68 -6.59
C LEU A 10 6.90 -0.43 -7.38
N SER A 11 7.04 0.75 -6.77
CA SER A 11 6.63 2.01 -7.35
C SER A 11 7.56 2.49 -8.46
N ASN A 12 7.19 3.58 -9.09
CA ASN A 12 8.08 4.30 -9.99
C ASN A 12 9.22 4.92 -9.18
N GLN A 13 10.27 5.34 -9.87
CA GLN A 13 11.43 5.93 -9.22
C GLN A 13 10.98 7.08 -8.30
N THR A 14 11.43 7.03 -7.06
CA THR A 14 11.09 8.06 -6.09
C THR A 14 11.97 9.30 -6.27
N LEU A 15 11.57 10.41 -5.64
CA LEU A 15 12.36 11.65 -5.65
C LEU A 15 13.73 11.49 -4.99
N LEU A 16 13.96 10.40 -4.26
CA LEU A 16 15.21 10.11 -3.59
C LEU A 16 16.23 9.40 -4.49
N GLY A 17 15.88 9.14 -5.75
CA GLY A 17 16.79 8.50 -6.69
C GLY A 17 17.03 7.01 -6.45
N ILE A 18 16.15 6.37 -5.70
CA ILE A 18 16.22 4.92 -5.47
C ILE A 18 15.77 4.21 -6.74
N ASN A 19 16.52 3.21 -7.17
CA ASN A 19 16.11 2.36 -8.27
C ASN A 19 14.99 1.44 -7.80
N THR A 20 13.90 1.42 -8.54
CA THR A 20 12.72 0.62 -8.20
C THR A 20 12.40 -0.34 -9.33
N LEU A 21 11.49 -1.28 -9.05
CA LEU A 21 11.06 -2.28 -10.03
C LEU A 21 10.01 -1.75 -11.00
N GLU A 22 9.40 -0.61 -10.69
CA GLU A 22 8.40 0.05 -11.55
C GLU A 22 7.25 -0.87 -11.98
N LEU A 23 6.80 -1.72 -11.05
CA LEU A 23 5.71 -2.65 -11.31
C LEU A 23 4.33 -2.04 -10.99
N LEU A 24 4.30 -0.94 -10.25
CA LEU A 24 3.10 -0.16 -9.98
C LEU A 24 3.31 1.26 -10.49
N ASP A 25 2.35 1.75 -11.26
CA ASP A 25 2.40 3.11 -11.78
C ASP A 25 1.96 4.11 -10.70
N CYS A 26 2.78 4.25 -9.68
CA CYS A 26 2.55 5.21 -8.62
C CYS A 26 3.87 5.84 -8.18
N GLU A 27 3.78 7.06 -7.69
CA GLU A 27 4.90 7.76 -7.11
C GLU A 27 4.75 7.77 -5.60
N VAL A 28 5.85 7.56 -4.91
CA VAL A 28 5.88 7.39 -3.47
C VAL A 28 6.91 8.34 -2.87
N GLU A 29 6.52 9.01 -1.80
CA GLU A 29 7.39 9.89 -1.04
C GLU A 29 7.61 9.30 0.35
N ARG A 30 8.86 9.25 0.79
CA ARG A 30 9.22 8.71 2.10
C ARG A 30 9.03 9.76 3.18
N ASN A 31 8.59 9.29 4.36
CA ASN A 31 8.53 10.11 5.58
C ASN A 31 7.71 11.37 5.43
N SER A 32 6.62 11.32 4.68
CA SER A 32 5.85 12.54 4.38
C SER A 32 4.70 12.80 5.36
N TYR A 33 4.61 12.04 6.44
CA TYR A 33 3.62 12.27 7.50
C TYR A 33 4.20 13.13 8.63
N GLY A 34 4.96 14.17 8.29
CA GLY A 34 5.48 15.15 9.25
C GLY A 34 6.50 14.56 10.21
N ARG A 35 6.06 14.11 11.37
CA ARG A 35 6.96 13.54 12.40
C ARG A 35 7.49 12.18 11.98
N GLN A 36 8.48 12.17 11.20
CA GLN A 36 9.02 11.05 10.46
C GLN A 36 9.20 9.76 11.24
N ASN A 37 9.43 9.84 12.51
CA ASN A 37 9.73 8.67 13.32
C ASN A 37 8.52 8.12 14.05
N GLN A 38 7.37 8.75 13.83
CA GLN A 38 6.18 8.34 14.55
C GLN A 38 5.46 7.23 13.83
N SER A 39 4.91 6.35 14.62
CA SER A 39 3.91 5.41 14.17
C SER A 39 2.55 5.85 14.70
N PHE A 40 1.51 5.46 13.99
CA PHE A 40 0.14 5.75 14.40
C PHE A 40 -0.78 4.65 13.89
N GLU A 41 -1.98 4.61 14.46
CA GLU A 41 -3.04 3.76 13.94
C GLU A 41 -4.04 4.64 13.21
N GLY A 42 -4.51 4.15 12.07
CA GLY A 42 -5.47 4.87 11.25
C GLY A 42 -6.57 3.96 10.74
N LEU A 43 -7.74 4.55 10.56
CA LEU A 43 -8.90 3.85 10.03
C LEU A 43 -8.81 3.83 8.51
N VAL A 44 -8.61 2.66 7.94
CA VAL A 44 -8.43 2.46 6.50
C VAL A 44 -9.70 1.87 5.91
N THR A 45 -10.18 2.49 4.86
CA THR A 45 -11.34 2.01 4.10
C THR A 45 -10.87 1.30 2.84
N PHE A 46 -11.10 0.01 2.78
CA PHE A 46 -11.03 -0.79 1.58
C PHE A 46 -12.37 -0.74 0.85
N GLU A 47 -12.42 -1.33 -0.32
CA GLU A 47 -13.64 -1.35 -1.12
C GLU A 47 -14.83 -1.98 -0.38
N THR A 48 -14.59 -3.02 0.41
CA THR A 48 -15.65 -3.80 1.05
C THR A 48 -15.67 -3.72 2.58
N PHE A 49 -14.68 -3.09 3.20
CA PHE A 49 -14.61 -3.01 4.67
C PHE A 49 -13.74 -1.83 5.11
N THR A 50 -13.87 -1.51 6.39
CA THR A 50 -13.07 -0.47 7.06
C THR A 50 -12.54 -1.04 8.35
N ASP A 51 -11.25 -0.85 8.61
CA ASP A 51 -10.61 -1.35 9.82
C ASP A 51 -9.40 -0.50 10.20
N MET A 52 -8.91 -0.68 11.44
CA MET A 52 -7.75 0.05 11.96
C MET A 52 -6.46 -0.67 11.60
N TYR A 53 -5.48 0.07 11.13
CA TYR A 53 -4.17 -0.47 10.77
C TYR A 53 -3.04 0.38 11.31
N CYS A 54 -1.87 -0.26 11.45
CA CYS A 54 -0.64 0.39 11.92
C CYS A 54 0.12 1.01 10.76
N PHE A 55 0.50 2.27 10.93
CA PHE A 55 1.37 2.99 10.02
C PHE A 55 2.68 3.27 10.75
N ILE A 56 3.77 2.70 10.26
CA ILE A 56 5.09 2.85 10.88
C ILE A 56 6.01 3.45 9.84
N ARG A 57 6.41 4.71 10.04
CA ARG A 57 7.25 5.42 9.09
C ARG A 57 6.74 5.25 7.65
N ALA A 58 5.43 5.32 7.52
CA ALA A 58 4.78 4.97 6.27
C ALA A 58 5.15 5.95 5.17
N PRO A 59 5.41 5.45 3.96
CA PRO A 59 5.54 6.33 2.80
C PRO A 59 4.18 6.88 2.42
N LYS A 60 4.17 7.89 1.57
CA LYS A 60 2.95 8.47 1.05
C LYS A 60 2.89 8.29 -0.45
N ILE A 61 1.75 7.79 -0.94
CA ILE A 61 1.51 7.72 -2.37
C ILE A 61 1.05 9.09 -2.84
N THR A 62 1.84 9.73 -3.69
CA THR A 62 1.57 11.09 -4.14
C THR A 62 0.82 11.15 -5.45
N SER A 63 0.96 10.13 -6.29
CA SER A 63 0.22 10.05 -7.54
C SER A 63 0.12 8.61 -8.03
N ILE A 64 -0.90 8.33 -8.82
CA ILE A 64 -1.05 7.06 -9.53
C ILE A 64 -1.36 7.36 -10.99
N SER A 65 -1.06 6.40 -11.87
CA SER A 65 -1.32 6.53 -13.29
C SER A 65 -1.49 5.14 -13.93
N GLY A 66 -1.75 5.14 -15.23
CA GLY A 66 -1.87 3.90 -16.00
C GLY A 66 -3.00 3.01 -15.50
N ASN A 67 -2.69 1.74 -15.32
CA ASN A 67 -3.64 0.72 -14.89
C ASN A 67 -3.70 0.57 -13.37
N THR A 68 -3.04 1.44 -12.62
CA THR A 68 -3.02 1.36 -11.17
C THR A 68 -4.32 1.89 -10.59
N GLU A 69 -4.93 1.12 -9.71
CA GLU A 69 -6.20 1.44 -9.07
C GLU A 69 -6.02 1.64 -7.57
N VAL A 70 -6.82 2.53 -7.01
CA VAL A 70 -6.88 2.74 -5.55
C VAL A 70 -7.72 1.63 -4.94
N ILE A 71 -7.20 0.97 -3.91
CA ILE A 71 -7.92 -0.09 -3.19
C ILE A 71 -8.13 0.24 -1.72
N ALA A 72 -7.40 1.19 -1.17
CA ALA A 72 -7.52 1.55 0.24
C ALA A 72 -7.21 3.03 0.46
N LYS A 73 -7.96 3.66 1.34
CA LYS A 73 -7.80 5.07 1.70
C LYS A 73 -7.81 5.27 3.20
N LEU A 74 -6.98 6.20 3.66
CA LEU A 74 -7.03 6.77 5.01
C LEU A 74 -7.59 8.17 4.83
N ASP A 75 -8.86 8.38 5.18
CA ASP A 75 -9.60 9.58 4.83
C ASP A 75 -9.52 9.82 3.31
N GLU A 76 -8.94 10.91 2.87
CA GLU A 76 -8.78 11.23 1.45
C GLU A 76 -7.44 10.74 0.87
N GLU A 77 -6.55 10.22 1.71
CA GLU A 77 -5.24 9.77 1.25
C GLU A 77 -5.28 8.37 0.69
N ILE A 78 -4.58 8.17 -0.43
CA ILE A 78 -4.40 6.85 -1.01
C ILE A 78 -3.35 6.10 -0.18
N VAL A 79 -3.72 4.98 0.39
CA VAL A 79 -2.81 4.16 1.18
C VAL A 79 -2.68 2.72 0.65
N GLY A 80 -3.41 2.38 -0.38
CA GLY A 80 -3.29 1.09 -1.04
C GLY A 80 -3.64 1.18 -2.50
N VAL A 81 -2.88 0.50 -3.34
CA VAL A 81 -3.05 0.46 -4.79
C VAL A 81 -2.86 -0.94 -5.32
N LYS A 82 -3.40 -1.19 -6.51
CA LYS A 82 -3.17 -2.46 -7.20
C LYS A 82 -3.04 -2.24 -8.69
N SER A 83 -2.31 -3.14 -9.34
CA SER A 83 -2.26 -3.24 -10.79
C SER A 83 -2.16 -4.72 -11.14
N ASN A 84 -3.15 -5.25 -11.81
CA ASN A 84 -3.23 -6.70 -12.10
C ASN A 84 -3.17 -7.52 -10.81
N ASN A 85 -2.11 -8.31 -10.64
CA ASN A 85 -1.90 -9.15 -9.45
C ASN A 85 -0.87 -8.57 -8.48
N ILE A 86 -0.58 -7.28 -8.59
CA ILE A 86 0.39 -6.59 -7.73
C ILE A 86 -0.34 -5.61 -6.83
N VAL A 87 -0.06 -5.70 -5.53
CA VAL A 87 -0.66 -4.84 -4.51
C VAL A 87 0.44 -4.13 -3.74
N GLY A 88 0.25 -2.83 -3.52
CA GLY A 88 1.13 -2.03 -2.69
C GLY A 88 0.35 -1.32 -1.60
N LEU A 89 0.83 -1.39 -0.37
CA LEU A 89 0.22 -0.77 0.80
C LEU A 89 1.25 0.08 1.54
N THR A 90 0.80 1.22 2.06
CA THR A 90 1.69 2.08 2.86
C THR A 90 1.75 1.65 4.33
N PHE A 91 0.84 0.81 4.77
CA PHE A 91 0.69 0.40 6.16
C PHE A 91 1.05 -1.06 6.34
N HIS A 92 1.00 -1.51 7.59
CA HIS A 92 1.38 -2.87 7.99
C HIS A 92 0.16 -3.68 8.44
N PRO A 93 -0.58 -4.30 7.53
CA PRO A 93 -1.75 -5.10 7.91
C PRO A 93 -1.39 -6.34 8.73
N GLU A 94 -0.16 -6.83 8.59
CA GLU A 94 0.30 -8.00 9.32
C GLU A 94 0.41 -7.77 10.83
N LEU A 95 0.47 -6.51 11.27
CA LEU A 95 0.55 -6.16 12.69
C LEU A 95 -0.82 -6.08 13.35
N THR A 96 -1.87 -6.22 12.57
CA THR A 96 -3.26 -6.15 13.04
C THR A 96 -3.84 -7.55 12.96
N ASN A 97 -4.48 -7.99 14.04
CA ASN A 97 -5.15 -9.28 14.08
C ASN A 97 -6.52 -9.15 13.39
N ASP A 98 -6.51 -9.11 12.07
CA ASP A 98 -7.65 -8.69 11.27
C ASP A 98 -8.02 -9.73 10.21
N ASN A 99 -9.20 -10.34 10.38
CA ASN A 99 -9.72 -11.31 9.44
C ASN A 99 -10.23 -10.66 8.14
N ASN A 100 -10.64 -9.40 8.18
CA ASN A 100 -11.17 -8.73 6.99
C ASN A 100 -10.08 -8.58 5.92
N TYR A 101 -8.89 -8.16 6.32
CA TYR A 101 -7.77 -8.05 5.39
C TYR A 101 -7.38 -9.43 4.84
N LEU A 102 -7.31 -10.43 5.69
CA LEU A 102 -6.94 -11.78 5.26
C LEU A 102 -7.96 -12.35 4.27
N ASN A 103 -9.24 -12.12 4.53
CA ASN A 103 -10.30 -12.54 3.62
C ASN A 103 -10.22 -11.80 2.29
N TRP A 104 -9.94 -10.50 2.33
CA TRP A 104 -9.76 -9.70 1.12
C TRP A 104 -8.58 -10.21 0.31
N LEU A 105 -7.45 -10.50 0.96
CA LEU A 105 -6.25 -10.99 0.30
C LEU A 105 -6.50 -12.37 -0.32
N ASP A 106 -7.17 -13.29 0.40
CA ASP A 106 -7.51 -14.60 -0.13
C ASP A 106 -8.37 -14.47 -1.38
N ASP A 107 -9.38 -13.59 -1.35
CA ASP A 107 -10.25 -13.36 -2.49
C ASP A 107 -9.46 -12.78 -3.68
N PHE A 108 -8.54 -11.87 -3.39
CA PHE A 108 -7.65 -11.32 -4.42
C PHE A 108 -6.79 -12.40 -5.07
N ILE A 109 -6.22 -13.30 -4.27
CA ILE A 109 -5.39 -14.41 -4.77
C ILE A 109 -6.24 -15.37 -5.62
N LEU A 110 -7.45 -15.68 -5.20
CA LEU A 110 -8.33 -16.58 -5.92
C LEU A 110 -8.77 -16.01 -7.28
N LYS A 111 -8.95 -14.70 -7.36
CA LYS A 111 -9.33 -14.01 -8.59
C LYS A 111 -8.13 -13.71 -9.48
N GLY A 112 -6.99 -13.46 -8.88
CA GLY A 112 -5.75 -13.22 -9.60
C GLY A 112 -4.98 -14.51 -9.81
N SER A 113 -4.08 -14.52 -10.76
CA SER A 113 -3.29 -15.70 -11.02
C SER A 113 -2.16 -15.91 -10.00
N HIS A 114 -1.47 -14.84 -9.63
CA HIS A 114 -0.34 -14.91 -8.68
C HIS A 114 -0.17 -13.58 -7.97
N VAL A 115 0.15 -13.66 -6.68
CA VAL A 115 0.54 -12.50 -5.87
C VAL A 115 1.99 -12.70 -5.44
N ARG A 116 2.82 -11.69 -5.71
CA ARG A 116 4.22 -11.69 -5.29
C ARG A 116 4.37 -10.84 -4.04
N THR A 117 5.10 -11.37 -3.07
CA THR A 117 5.43 -10.64 -1.83
C THR A 117 6.88 -10.16 -1.88
N LEU A 118 7.08 -8.92 -1.58
CA LEU A 118 8.41 -8.32 -1.47
C LEU A 118 8.70 -7.87 -0.05
#